data_6574c3f5b6e8a11c3491ab1871c614a8
#
_entry.id   6574c3f5b6e8a11c3491ab1871c614a8
#
_cell.length_a   1.000
_cell.length_b   1.000
_cell.length_c   1.000
_cell.angle_alpha   90.00
_cell.angle_beta   90.00
_cell.angle_gamma   90.00
#
_symmetry.space_group_name_H-M   'P 1'
#
loop_
_entity.id
_entity.type
_entity.pdbx_description
1 polymer ?
#
loop_
_entity_poly.entity_id
_entity_poly.type
_entity_poly.pdbx_seq_one_letter_code
_entity_poly.pdbx_strand_id
1 'polypeptide(L)'
;FKTLFFSLLISQSGAVGTQFLSIPPSAMDLILFNSPWRNPANLNQMNKVPELGLAYGNWLAGVQSFGFRWKGQVKKGSVGLDIRYVGLNDIELRPNKPTSKPLGHYAAYGTSTRGIYSWSTGPFQLGVGIQLVQMQLYQDKSKGAAFDLGFGWKIRDKIRLNISALNLGKMGRMISESPRLPRRIISSITYEKSNYSVYGAVESNSLVNDPILFTGGTGSYKNLLFGMTAMTSN
;
A
#
# COMPACT_ATOMS: atom_id res chain seq x y z
N PHE A 1 9.13 1.87 22.38
CA PHE A 1 8.88 0.49 21.92
C PHE A 1 9.46 0.34 20.52
N LYS A 2 10.53 -0.47 20.40
CA LYS A 2 11.13 -0.83 19.12
C LYS A 2 10.29 -1.97 18.53
N THR A 3 9.51 -1.68 17.48
CA THR A 3 8.82 -2.72 16.73
C THR A 3 9.81 -3.27 15.70
N LEU A 4 10.28 -4.50 15.89
CA LEU A 4 11.09 -5.20 14.90
C LEU A 4 10.17 -5.66 13.77
N PHE A 5 10.37 -5.11 12.57
CA PHE A 5 9.78 -5.61 11.34
C PHE A 5 10.79 -6.51 10.63
N PHE A 6 10.50 -7.80 10.57
CA PHE A 6 11.11 -8.69 9.59
C PHE A 6 10.25 -8.66 8.32
N SER A 7 10.64 -7.92 7.31
CA SER A 7 10.13 -8.12 5.96
C SER A 7 11.11 -9.03 5.22
N LEU A 8 10.71 -10.26 4.98
CA LEU A 8 11.44 -11.15 4.06
C LEU A 8 11.20 -10.64 2.64
N LEU A 9 12.18 -9.98 2.07
CA LEU A 9 12.23 -9.65 0.65
C LEU A 9 12.58 -10.92 -0.12
N ILE A 10 11.59 -11.67 -0.57
CA ILE A 10 11.80 -12.73 -1.56
C ILE A 10 11.87 -12.05 -2.92
N SER A 11 13.10 -11.97 -3.46
CA SER A 11 13.37 -11.47 -4.80
C SER A 11 13.00 -12.53 -5.83
N GLN A 12 11.94 -12.29 -6.59
CA GLN A 12 11.76 -12.97 -7.87
C GLN A 12 12.24 -12.04 -9.00
N SER A 13 13.07 -12.57 -9.88
CA SER A 13 13.59 -11.90 -11.07
C SER A 13 12.42 -11.35 -11.93
N GLY A 14 12.34 -10.06 -12.11
CA GLY A 14 11.31 -9.36 -12.89
C GLY A 14 10.35 -8.47 -12.10
N ALA A 15 10.45 -8.42 -10.78
CA ALA A 15 9.62 -7.61 -9.91
C ALA A 15 10.37 -6.45 -9.24
N VAL A 16 11.64 -6.28 -9.54
CA VAL A 16 12.50 -5.24 -8.96
C VAL A 16 11.95 -3.87 -9.27
N GLY A 17 11.67 -3.08 -8.25
CA GLY A 17 11.32 -1.66 -8.34
C GLY A 17 9.84 -1.32 -8.17
N THR A 18 8.87 -2.18 -8.50
CA THR A 18 7.43 -1.92 -8.28
C THR A 18 6.92 -2.46 -6.94
N GLN A 19 7.71 -3.24 -6.24
CA GLN A 19 7.39 -3.86 -4.95
C GLN A 19 6.97 -2.85 -3.87
N PHE A 20 7.43 -1.60 -3.98
CA PHE A 20 7.04 -0.54 -3.05
C PHE A 20 5.51 -0.35 -2.96
N LEU A 21 4.77 -0.72 -4.01
CA LEU A 21 3.30 -0.68 -4.01
C LEU A 21 2.66 -1.72 -3.07
N SER A 22 3.38 -2.78 -2.72
CA SER A 22 2.94 -3.81 -1.77
C SER A 22 3.28 -3.48 -0.32
N ILE A 23 4.12 -2.48 -0.07
CA ILE A 23 4.50 -2.04 1.27
C ILE A 23 3.46 -1.04 1.79
N PRO A 24 2.96 -1.15 3.04
CA PRO A 24 2.06 -0.16 3.62
C PRO A 24 2.68 1.24 3.61
N PRO A 25 1.97 2.27 3.15
CA PRO A 25 2.51 3.64 3.09
C PRO A 25 2.69 4.29 4.47
N SER A 26 1.98 3.80 5.48
CA SER A 26 2.06 4.33 6.84
C SER A 26 1.89 3.23 7.88
N ALA A 27 2.29 3.50 9.13
CA ALA A 27 2.03 2.60 10.26
C ALA A 27 0.52 2.36 10.46
N MET A 28 -0.31 3.35 10.17
CA MET A 28 -1.77 3.21 10.24
C MET A 28 -2.30 2.20 9.21
N ASP A 29 -1.76 2.18 7.99
CA ASP A 29 -2.14 1.21 6.96
C ASP A 29 -1.68 -0.21 7.30
N LEU A 30 -0.68 -0.34 8.16
CA LEU A 30 -0.22 -1.62 8.64
C LEU A 30 -1.19 -2.20 9.68
N ILE A 31 -1.58 -1.41 10.69
CA ILE A 31 -2.43 -1.85 11.81
C ILE A 31 -3.92 -1.82 11.48
N LEU A 32 -4.38 -0.86 10.67
CA LEU A 32 -5.78 -0.77 10.23
C LEU A 32 -5.96 -1.59 8.95
N PHE A 33 -6.43 -2.83 9.10
CA PHE A 33 -6.66 -3.68 7.93
C PHE A 33 -7.72 -3.10 6.99
N ASN A 34 -8.70 -2.38 7.53
CA ASN A 34 -9.74 -1.67 6.78
C ASN A 34 -9.28 -0.34 6.17
N SER A 35 -7.98 -0.15 5.91
CA SER A 35 -7.49 1.07 5.30
C SER A 35 -7.84 1.14 3.79
N PRO A 36 -8.00 2.36 3.23
CA PRO A 36 -8.21 2.55 1.79
C PRO A 36 -7.07 2.03 0.92
N TRP A 37 -5.87 1.91 1.49
CA TRP A 37 -4.72 1.32 0.80
C TRP A 37 -4.95 -0.15 0.41
N ARG A 38 -5.65 -0.91 1.25
CA ARG A 38 -6.00 -2.31 0.97
C ARG A 38 -7.31 -2.47 0.22
N ASN A 39 -8.26 -1.55 0.40
CA ASN A 39 -9.54 -1.62 -0.28
C ASN A 39 -10.09 -0.20 -0.48
N PRO A 40 -10.20 0.32 -1.72
CA PRO A 40 -10.71 1.65 -1.97
C PRO A 40 -12.14 1.89 -1.44
N ALA A 41 -12.97 0.85 -1.29
CA ALA A 41 -14.30 0.97 -0.70
C ALA A 41 -14.26 1.45 0.77
N ASN A 42 -13.18 1.17 1.48
CA ASN A 42 -13.02 1.54 2.89
C ASN A 42 -12.84 3.05 3.11
N LEU A 43 -12.56 3.83 2.05
CA LEU A 43 -12.46 5.28 2.17
C LEU A 43 -13.75 5.90 2.73
N ASN A 44 -14.91 5.38 2.36
CA ASN A 44 -16.20 5.89 2.83
C ASN A 44 -16.55 5.46 4.27
N GLN A 45 -15.80 4.53 4.86
CA GLN A 45 -15.98 4.08 6.25
C GLN A 45 -15.27 4.99 7.25
N MET A 46 -14.27 5.72 6.79
CA MET A 46 -13.54 6.66 7.64
C MET A 46 -14.45 7.82 8.05
N ASN A 47 -14.07 8.56 9.07
CA ASN A 47 -14.85 9.69 9.58
C ASN A 47 -15.30 10.64 8.44
N LYS A 48 -16.46 11.27 8.64
CA LYS A 48 -16.99 12.24 7.66
C LYS A 48 -16.22 13.57 7.62
N VAL A 49 -15.26 13.76 8.51
CA VAL A 49 -14.39 14.94 8.55
C VAL A 49 -13.28 14.78 7.52
N PRO A 50 -12.89 15.84 6.82
CA PRO A 50 -11.68 15.80 5.99
C PRO A 50 -10.46 15.43 6.83
N GLU A 51 -9.63 14.56 6.28
CA GLU A 51 -8.44 14.06 6.96
C GLU A 51 -7.21 14.29 6.09
N LEU A 52 -6.12 14.64 6.73
CA LEU A 52 -4.80 14.76 6.12
C LEU A 52 -3.82 13.90 6.90
N GLY A 53 -3.09 13.06 6.22
CA GLY A 53 -2.07 12.19 6.79
C GLY A 53 -0.73 12.39 6.10
N LEU A 54 0.32 12.46 6.91
CA LEU A 54 1.71 12.47 6.46
C LEU A 54 2.43 11.30 7.10
N ALA A 55 3.25 10.61 6.34
CA ALA A 55 4.08 9.52 6.82
C ALA A 55 5.50 9.68 6.29
N TYR A 56 6.47 9.49 7.13
CA TYR A 56 7.87 9.39 6.77
C TYR A 56 8.45 8.12 7.38
N GLY A 57 9.26 7.41 6.63
CA GLY A 57 9.95 6.21 7.08
C GLY A 57 11.38 6.17 6.60
N ASN A 58 12.24 5.66 7.46
CA ASN A 58 13.60 5.32 7.13
C ASN A 58 13.78 3.82 7.37
N TRP A 59 14.11 3.09 6.32
CA TRP A 59 14.19 1.65 6.29
C TRP A 59 15.65 1.18 6.32
N LEU A 60 15.86 -0.12 6.43
CA LEU A 60 17.18 -0.72 6.31
C LEU A 60 17.87 -0.29 4.99
N ALA A 61 19.18 -0.22 5.02
CA ALA A 61 20.02 0.19 3.90
C ALA A 61 19.76 1.62 3.39
N GLY A 62 19.22 2.52 4.24
CA GLY A 62 19.03 3.93 3.89
C GLY A 62 17.86 4.22 2.97
N VAL A 63 16.98 3.24 2.70
CA VAL A 63 15.77 3.45 1.91
C VAL A 63 14.84 4.41 2.66
N GLN A 64 14.45 5.48 2.00
CA GLN A 64 13.53 6.48 2.53
C GLN A 64 12.14 6.32 1.92
N SER A 65 11.11 6.56 2.70
CA SER A 65 9.74 6.59 2.23
C SER A 65 9.02 7.85 2.69
N PHE A 66 8.18 8.38 1.83
CA PHE A 66 7.28 9.47 2.14
C PHE A 66 5.88 9.10 1.65
N GLY A 67 4.88 9.40 2.48
CA GLY A 67 3.47 9.23 2.16
C GLY A 67 2.67 10.47 2.50
N PHE A 68 1.82 10.89 1.57
CA PHE A 68 0.81 11.91 1.77
C PHE A 68 -0.55 11.30 1.48
N ARG A 69 -1.52 11.54 2.35
CA ARG A 69 -2.92 11.17 2.15
C ARG A 69 -3.82 12.33 2.44
N TRP A 70 -4.76 12.57 1.56
CA TRP A 70 -5.87 13.48 1.78
C TRP A 70 -7.19 12.75 1.50
N LYS A 71 -8.19 13.05 2.31
CA LYS A 71 -9.56 12.56 2.15
C LYS A 71 -10.54 13.70 2.32
N GLY A 72 -11.55 13.73 1.47
CA GLY A 72 -12.67 14.64 1.54
C GLY A 72 -14.00 13.95 1.30
N GLN A 73 -15.07 14.61 1.73
CA GLN A 73 -16.45 14.17 1.50
C GLN A 73 -17.04 14.88 0.29
N VAL A 74 -17.81 14.17 -0.49
CA VAL A 74 -18.65 14.72 -1.57
C VAL A 74 -20.08 14.25 -1.38
N LYS A 75 -21.05 14.89 -2.09
CA LYS A 75 -22.50 14.64 -1.89
C LYS A 75 -22.90 13.15 -1.85
N LYS A 76 -22.26 12.30 -2.62
CA LYS A 76 -22.63 10.87 -2.75
C LYS A 76 -21.50 9.91 -2.38
N GLY A 77 -20.50 10.35 -1.61
CA GLY A 77 -19.39 9.47 -1.23
C GLY A 77 -18.19 10.21 -0.68
N SER A 78 -17.03 9.57 -0.78
CA SER A 78 -15.76 10.12 -0.34
C SER A 78 -14.77 10.11 -1.51
N VAL A 79 -13.92 11.12 -1.56
CA VAL A 79 -12.78 11.19 -2.47
C VAL A 79 -11.49 11.15 -1.67
N GLY A 80 -10.44 10.57 -2.23
CA GLY A 80 -9.13 10.50 -1.61
C GLY A 80 -8.01 10.70 -2.61
N LEU A 81 -6.89 11.18 -2.10
CA LEU A 81 -5.63 11.32 -2.83
C LEU A 81 -4.52 10.74 -1.98
N ASP A 82 -3.81 9.75 -2.52
CA ASP A 82 -2.60 9.18 -1.93
C ASP A 82 -1.40 9.49 -2.83
N ILE A 83 -0.33 10.03 -2.26
CA ILE A 83 0.95 10.23 -2.95
C ILE A 83 2.02 9.48 -2.16
N ARG A 84 2.88 8.74 -2.86
CA ARG A 84 3.96 7.96 -2.26
C ARG A 84 5.27 8.17 -3.00
N TYR A 85 6.32 8.13 -2.22
CA TYR A 85 7.70 8.01 -2.67
C TYR A 85 8.41 6.94 -1.83
N VAL A 86 9.18 6.09 -2.47
CA VAL A 86 10.10 5.15 -1.80
C VAL A 86 11.36 5.07 -2.63
N GLY A 87 12.52 5.30 -2.03
CA GLY A 87 13.77 5.26 -2.79
C GLY A 87 15.03 5.43 -1.97
N LEU A 88 16.14 5.28 -2.68
CA LEU A 88 17.51 5.55 -2.26
C LEU A 88 18.05 6.69 -3.11
N ASN A 89 18.61 7.71 -2.50
CA ASN A 89 19.03 8.94 -3.19
C ASN A 89 20.54 9.10 -3.33
N ASP A 90 21.34 8.23 -2.79
CA ASP A 90 22.80 8.43 -2.76
C ASP A 90 23.54 7.10 -2.97
N ILE A 91 23.24 6.46 -4.11
CA ILE A 91 23.88 5.19 -4.45
C ILE A 91 25.18 5.50 -5.20
N GLU A 92 26.29 5.06 -4.66
CA GLU A 92 27.60 5.27 -5.28
C GLU A 92 27.73 4.48 -6.61
N LEU A 93 28.07 5.18 -7.68
CA LEU A 93 28.47 4.57 -8.93
C LEU A 93 29.96 4.26 -8.86
N ARG A 94 30.30 2.97 -8.76
CA ARG A 94 31.68 2.51 -8.67
C ARG A 94 32.09 1.77 -9.95
N PRO A 95 33.34 1.95 -10.43
CA PRO A 95 33.84 1.18 -11.56
C PRO A 95 34.13 -0.27 -11.13
N ASN A 96 34.31 -1.15 -12.12
CA ASN A 96 34.66 -2.56 -11.88
C ASN A 96 36.04 -2.77 -11.25
N LYS A 97 36.86 -1.71 -11.13
CA LYS A 97 38.16 -1.74 -10.44
C LYS A 97 38.02 -1.05 -9.09
N PRO A 98 38.67 -1.56 -8.03
CA PRO A 98 38.68 -0.90 -6.74
C PRO A 98 39.26 0.51 -6.83
N THR A 99 38.47 1.51 -6.44
CA THR A 99 38.89 2.90 -6.36
C THR A 99 38.49 3.50 -5.02
N SER A 100 39.28 4.43 -4.51
CA SER A 100 38.99 5.13 -3.26
C SER A 100 37.82 6.13 -3.37
N LYS A 101 37.49 6.56 -4.60
CA LYS A 101 36.41 7.54 -4.84
C LYS A 101 35.41 6.97 -5.82
N PRO A 102 34.10 7.18 -5.62
CA PRO A 102 33.08 6.82 -6.59
C PRO A 102 33.19 7.68 -7.84
N LEU A 103 32.70 7.18 -8.97
CA LEU A 103 32.59 7.92 -10.23
C LEU A 103 31.47 8.97 -10.19
N GLY A 104 30.50 8.80 -9.31
CA GLY A 104 29.35 9.65 -9.14
C GLY A 104 28.32 9.00 -8.21
N HIS A 105 27.14 9.63 -8.08
CA HIS A 105 26.02 9.11 -7.32
C HIS A 105 24.77 9.10 -8.17
N TYR A 106 23.86 8.19 -7.89
CA TYR A 106 22.56 8.10 -8.57
C TYR A 106 21.44 7.75 -7.59
N ALA A 107 20.20 7.92 -8.05
CA ALA A 107 19.01 7.58 -7.30
C ALA A 107 18.28 6.39 -7.90
N ALA A 108 17.66 5.59 -7.04
CA ALA A 108 16.71 4.54 -7.41
C ALA A 108 15.43 4.76 -6.59
N TYR A 109 14.31 5.05 -7.25
CA TYR A 109 13.07 5.34 -6.53
C TYR A 109 11.83 4.91 -7.31
N GLY A 110 10.75 4.71 -6.55
CA GLY A 110 9.40 4.56 -7.04
C GLY A 110 8.48 5.64 -6.47
N THR A 111 7.60 6.17 -7.31
CA THR A 111 6.53 7.08 -6.89
C THR A 111 5.19 6.59 -7.37
N SER A 112 4.14 6.88 -6.63
CA SER A 112 2.78 6.68 -7.08
C SER A 112 1.86 7.81 -6.62
N THR A 113 0.93 8.19 -7.48
CA THR A 113 -0.17 9.11 -7.17
C THR A 113 -1.47 8.37 -7.46
N ARG A 114 -2.34 8.25 -6.45
CA ARG A 114 -3.58 7.48 -6.51
C ARG A 114 -4.76 8.35 -6.13
N GLY A 115 -5.71 8.52 -7.05
CA GLY A 115 -7.03 9.09 -6.79
C GLY A 115 -8.01 7.98 -6.46
N ILE A 116 -8.85 8.16 -5.44
CA ILE A 116 -9.83 7.17 -4.97
C ILE A 116 -11.21 7.84 -4.91
N TYR A 117 -12.23 7.11 -5.34
CA TYR A 117 -13.63 7.43 -5.10
C TYR A 117 -14.35 6.25 -4.48
N SER A 118 -15.14 6.51 -3.42
CA SER A 118 -15.88 5.46 -2.72
C SER A 118 -17.28 5.96 -2.36
N TRP A 119 -18.27 5.07 -2.48
CA TRP A 119 -19.65 5.36 -2.13
C TRP A 119 -20.33 4.17 -1.48
N SER A 120 -21.46 4.39 -0.81
CA SER A 120 -22.26 3.37 -0.18
C SER A 120 -23.67 3.31 -0.80
N THR A 121 -24.19 2.11 -0.96
CA THR A 121 -25.57 1.86 -1.35
C THR A 121 -26.13 0.73 -0.50
N GLY A 122 -27.03 1.06 0.43
CA GLY A 122 -27.53 0.12 1.41
C GLY A 122 -26.40 -0.50 2.25
N PRO A 123 -26.34 -1.84 2.36
CA PRO A 123 -25.29 -2.54 3.11
C PRO A 123 -23.94 -2.63 2.34
N PHE A 124 -23.91 -2.20 1.09
CA PHE A 124 -22.76 -2.34 0.22
C PHE A 124 -21.93 -1.06 0.16
N GLN A 125 -20.63 -1.23 0.05
CA GLN A 125 -19.67 -0.18 -0.19
C GLN A 125 -18.84 -0.51 -1.42
N LEU A 126 -18.71 0.46 -2.28
CA LEU A 126 -17.99 0.34 -3.54
C LEU A 126 -16.88 1.38 -3.58
N GLY A 127 -15.77 1.02 -4.17
CA GLY A 127 -14.65 1.92 -4.32
C GLY A 127 -13.88 1.66 -5.59
N VAL A 128 -13.42 2.73 -6.22
CA VAL A 128 -12.55 2.66 -7.39
C VAL A 128 -11.34 3.57 -7.16
N GLY A 129 -10.21 3.17 -7.72
CA GLY A 129 -8.99 3.96 -7.69
C GLY A 129 -8.33 4.00 -9.05
N ILE A 130 -7.69 5.13 -9.36
CA ILE A 130 -6.80 5.28 -10.52
C ILE A 130 -5.44 5.66 -9.96
N GLN A 131 -4.41 4.96 -10.39
CA GLN A 131 -3.05 5.15 -9.90
C GLN A 131 -2.09 5.38 -11.06
N LEU A 132 -1.30 6.43 -10.96
CA LEU A 132 -0.14 6.69 -11.81
C LEU A 132 1.11 6.26 -11.06
N VAL A 133 1.96 5.48 -11.72
CA VAL A 133 3.18 4.92 -11.14
C VAL A 133 4.37 5.35 -11.97
N GLN A 134 5.43 5.76 -11.31
CA GLN A 134 6.73 6.01 -11.95
C GLN A 134 7.81 5.33 -11.13
N MET A 135 8.78 4.76 -11.82
CA MET A 135 10.02 4.30 -11.21
C MET A 135 11.22 4.80 -12.01
N GLN A 136 12.31 4.97 -11.32
CA GLN A 136 13.60 5.36 -11.88
C GLN A 136 14.70 4.52 -11.26
N LEU A 137 15.60 4.06 -12.10
CA LEU A 137 16.85 3.42 -11.71
C LEU A 137 17.97 4.03 -12.56
N TYR A 138 18.86 4.77 -11.91
CA TYR A 138 19.91 5.52 -12.60
C TYR A 138 19.31 6.52 -13.61
N GLN A 139 19.56 6.35 -14.91
CA GLN A 139 19.02 7.21 -15.97
C GLN A 139 17.70 6.69 -16.56
N ASP A 140 17.41 5.41 -16.32
CA ASP A 140 16.25 4.75 -16.89
C ASP A 140 14.99 5.01 -16.08
N LYS A 141 13.91 5.31 -16.79
CA LYS A 141 12.59 5.62 -16.21
C LYS A 141 11.52 4.75 -16.85
N SER A 142 10.59 4.30 -16.03
CA SER A 142 9.36 3.68 -16.49
C SER A 142 8.16 4.37 -15.82
N LYS A 143 7.10 4.58 -16.60
CA LYS A 143 5.81 5.12 -16.13
C LYS A 143 4.71 4.16 -16.47
N GLY A 144 3.69 4.11 -15.64
CA GLY A 144 2.54 3.24 -15.84
C GLY A 144 1.29 3.76 -15.18
N ALA A 145 0.20 3.05 -15.42
CA ALA A 145 -1.07 3.32 -14.79
C ALA A 145 -1.73 2.01 -14.34
N ALA A 146 -2.50 2.10 -13.28
CA ALA A 146 -3.25 0.99 -12.72
C ALA A 146 -4.63 1.44 -12.25
N PHE A 147 -5.53 0.47 -12.16
CA PHE A 147 -6.86 0.60 -11.55
C PHE A 147 -6.94 -0.24 -10.30
N ASP A 148 -7.74 0.22 -9.36
CA ASP A 148 -8.07 -0.49 -8.14
C ASP A 148 -9.58 -0.58 -8.00
N LEU A 149 -10.06 -1.74 -7.59
CA LEU A 149 -11.46 -2.01 -7.35
C LEU A 149 -11.63 -2.47 -5.91
N GLY A 150 -12.70 -2.02 -5.28
CA GLY A 150 -13.01 -2.38 -3.91
C GLY A 150 -14.49 -2.61 -3.70
N PHE A 151 -14.78 -3.62 -2.90
CA PHE A 151 -16.11 -3.98 -2.47
C PHE A 151 -16.10 -4.24 -0.97
N GLY A 152 -17.13 -3.77 -0.29
CA GLY A 152 -17.40 -4.05 1.11
C GLY A 152 -18.88 -4.39 1.30
N TRP A 153 -19.16 -5.38 2.12
CA TRP A 153 -20.52 -5.79 2.47
C TRP A 153 -20.68 -5.88 3.98
N LYS A 154 -21.56 -5.06 4.51
CA LYS A 154 -22.00 -5.12 5.91
C LYS A 154 -23.05 -6.22 6.05
N ILE A 155 -22.64 -7.45 6.34
CA ILE A 155 -23.51 -8.63 6.47
C ILE A 155 -24.43 -8.47 7.69
N ARG A 156 -23.86 -7.99 8.80
CA ARG A 156 -24.55 -7.65 10.06
C ARG A 156 -23.92 -6.38 10.63
N ASP A 157 -24.54 -5.82 11.65
CA ASP A 157 -24.04 -4.57 12.28
C ASP A 157 -22.58 -4.61 12.70
N LYS A 158 -22.08 -5.80 13.02
CA LYS A 158 -20.71 -5.99 13.53
C LYS A 158 -19.82 -6.80 12.57
N ILE A 159 -20.37 -7.34 11.48
CA ILE A 159 -19.62 -8.23 10.57
C ILE A 159 -19.58 -7.63 9.18
N ARG A 160 -18.38 -7.46 8.67
CA ARG A 160 -18.11 -6.95 7.33
C ARG A 160 -17.22 -7.89 6.55
N LEU A 161 -17.60 -8.12 5.31
CA LEU A 161 -16.78 -8.77 4.29
C LEU A 161 -16.20 -7.70 3.37
N ASN A 162 -14.92 -7.81 3.03
CA ASN A 162 -14.26 -6.93 2.06
C ASN A 162 -13.53 -7.75 1.02
N ILE A 163 -13.60 -7.29 -0.23
CA ILE A 163 -12.85 -7.85 -1.36
C ILE A 163 -12.27 -6.70 -2.15
N SER A 164 -11.04 -6.82 -2.58
CA SER A 164 -10.40 -5.83 -3.45
C SER A 164 -9.47 -6.47 -4.47
N ALA A 165 -9.35 -5.80 -5.62
CA ALA A 165 -8.36 -6.11 -6.65
C ALA A 165 -7.58 -4.82 -6.94
N LEU A 166 -6.27 -4.85 -6.73
CA LEU A 166 -5.40 -3.67 -6.72
C LEU A 166 -4.30 -3.78 -7.75
N ASN A 167 -3.84 -2.62 -8.22
CA ASN A 167 -2.73 -2.48 -9.17
C ASN A 167 -3.00 -3.21 -10.49
N LEU A 168 -4.24 -3.19 -10.98
CA LEU A 168 -4.63 -3.77 -12.26
C LEU A 168 -4.20 -2.85 -13.40
N GLY A 169 -3.03 -3.09 -13.97
CA GLY A 169 -2.48 -2.19 -14.98
C GLY A 169 -1.17 -2.67 -15.57
N LYS A 170 -0.45 -1.72 -16.19
CA LYS A 170 0.82 -1.98 -16.86
C LYS A 170 1.78 -0.82 -16.67
N MET A 171 3.08 -1.16 -16.68
CA MET A 171 4.19 -0.20 -16.79
C MET A 171 4.66 -0.11 -18.24
N GLY A 172 5.18 1.04 -18.63
CA GLY A 172 5.94 1.20 -19.86
C GLY A 172 7.27 0.46 -19.80
N ARG A 173 7.96 0.38 -20.94
CA ARG A 173 9.28 -0.25 -21.02
C ARG A 173 10.30 0.54 -20.18
N MET A 174 11.19 -0.20 -19.55
CA MET A 174 12.40 0.29 -18.91
C MET A 174 13.57 -0.49 -19.50
N ILE A 175 14.40 0.18 -20.30
CA ILE A 175 15.42 -0.46 -21.14
C ILE A 175 14.74 -1.43 -22.14
N SER A 176 14.78 -2.73 -21.89
CA SER A 176 14.25 -3.78 -22.79
C SER A 176 12.94 -4.38 -22.30
N GLU A 177 12.64 -4.33 -21.00
CA GLU A 177 11.50 -4.99 -20.38
C GLU A 177 10.55 -4.01 -19.69
N SER A 178 9.28 -4.41 -19.55
CA SER A 178 8.29 -3.66 -18.80
C SER A 178 8.20 -4.23 -17.39
N PRO A 179 8.49 -3.43 -16.34
CA PRO A 179 8.31 -3.88 -14.95
C PRO A 179 6.88 -4.31 -14.70
N ARG A 180 6.71 -5.42 -13.99
CA ARG A 180 5.37 -5.92 -13.63
C ARG A 180 4.84 -5.19 -12.41
N LEU A 181 3.57 -4.78 -12.44
CA LEU A 181 2.89 -4.26 -11.26
C LEU A 181 2.51 -5.41 -10.31
N PRO A 182 2.62 -5.21 -8.99
CA PRO A 182 2.18 -6.20 -7.99
C PRO A 182 0.65 -6.24 -7.93
N ARG A 183 0.04 -7.05 -8.79
CA ARG A 183 -1.42 -7.27 -8.74
C ARG A 183 -1.76 -7.99 -7.45
N ARG A 184 -2.69 -7.43 -6.68
CA ARG A 184 -3.09 -7.94 -5.37
C ARG A 184 -4.59 -8.18 -5.34
N ILE A 185 -5.00 -9.36 -4.90
CA ILE A 185 -6.39 -9.68 -4.60
C ILE A 185 -6.45 -9.94 -3.10
N ILE A 186 -7.28 -9.18 -2.39
CA ILE A 186 -7.39 -9.26 -0.94
C ILE A 186 -8.84 -9.56 -0.58
N SER A 187 -9.06 -10.57 0.24
CA SER A 187 -10.36 -10.88 0.85
C SER A 187 -10.22 -10.85 2.35
N SER A 188 -11.16 -10.23 3.06
CA SER A 188 -11.12 -10.17 4.51
C SER A 188 -12.50 -10.21 5.13
N ILE A 189 -12.56 -10.75 6.34
CA ILE A 189 -13.70 -10.65 7.23
C ILE A 189 -13.27 -9.89 8.47
N THR A 190 -14.08 -8.92 8.88
CA THR A 190 -13.83 -8.09 10.05
C THR A 190 -15.03 -8.15 10.97
N TYR A 191 -14.77 -8.35 12.27
CA TYR A 191 -15.73 -8.14 13.33
C TYR A 191 -15.40 -6.82 14.03
N GLU A 192 -16.38 -5.92 14.09
CA GLU A 192 -16.23 -4.57 14.66
C GLU A 192 -17.16 -4.38 15.87
N LYS A 193 -16.61 -3.85 16.94
CA LYS A 193 -17.34 -3.38 18.13
C LYS A 193 -16.83 -1.98 18.47
N SER A 194 -17.58 -1.22 19.29
CA SER A 194 -17.28 0.21 19.55
C SER A 194 -15.82 0.50 19.90
N ASN A 195 -15.14 -0.40 20.62
CA ASN A 195 -13.80 -0.15 21.18
C ASN A 195 -12.72 -1.07 20.56
N TYR A 196 -13.08 -2.06 19.76
CA TYR A 196 -12.12 -2.95 19.13
C TYR A 196 -12.65 -3.54 17.83
N SER A 197 -11.73 -3.96 16.99
CA SER A 197 -12.01 -4.80 15.83
C SER A 197 -11.02 -5.95 15.76
N VAL A 198 -11.47 -7.07 15.21
CA VAL A 198 -10.61 -8.20 14.86
C VAL A 198 -10.87 -8.61 13.42
N TYR A 199 -9.86 -9.10 12.74
CA TYR A 199 -9.98 -9.48 11.33
C TYR A 199 -9.15 -10.72 11.00
N GLY A 200 -9.61 -11.45 9.97
CA GLY A 200 -8.84 -12.42 9.23
C GLY A 200 -8.88 -12.09 7.75
N ALA A 201 -7.76 -12.29 7.05
CA ALA A 201 -7.68 -11.97 5.65
C ALA A 201 -6.69 -12.86 4.89
N VAL A 202 -6.90 -12.96 3.59
CA VAL A 202 -6.00 -13.61 2.65
C VAL A 202 -5.68 -12.64 1.50
N GLU A 203 -4.41 -12.57 1.12
CA GLU A 203 -3.92 -11.81 -0.01
C GLU A 203 -3.19 -12.74 -0.99
N SER A 204 -3.60 -12.69 -2.26
CA SER A 204 -2.83 -13.20 -3.38
C SER A 204 -2.11 -12.03 -4.04
N ASN A 205 -0.79 -12.14 -4.19
CA ASN A 205 0.05 -11.10 -4.75
C ASN A 205 0.88 -11.70 -5.89
N SER A 206 0.81 -11.11 -7.08
CA SER A 206 1.50 -11.63 -8.27
C SER A 206 3.04 -11.63 -8.18
N LEU A 207 3.61 -11.06 -7.13
CA LEU A 207 5.06 -11.07 -6.84
C LEU A 207 5.45 -12.17 -5.84
N VAL A 208 4.47 -12.88 -5.27
CA VAL A 208 4.67 -13.93 -4.28
C VAL A 208 3.89 -15.15 -4.73
N ASN A 209 4.50 -16.34 -4.66
CA ASN A 209 3.86 -17.57 -5.15
C ASN A 209 2.72 -18.02 -4.23
N ASP A 210 2.89 -17.86 -2.93
CA ASP A 210 1.96 -18.36 -1.93
C ASP A 210 1.03 -17.26 -1.41
N PRO A 211 -0.21 -17.60 -1.04
CA PRO A 211 -1.12 -16.68 -0.40
C PRO A 211 -0.55 -16.20 0.94
N ILE A 212 -0.71 -14.91 1.21
CA ILE A 212 -0.33 -14.32 2.49
C ILE A 212 -1.57 -14.28 3.37
N LEU A 213 -1.48 -14.89 4.54
CA LEU A 213 -2.54 -14.86 5.54
C LEU A 213 -2.27 -13.75 6.55
N PHE A 214 -3.29 -13.00 6.88
CA PHE A 214 -3.25 -11.95 7.89
C PHE A 214 -4.29 -12.22 8.97
N THR A 215 -3.91 -11.98 10.21
CA THR A 215 -4.84 -11.92 11.34
C THR A 215 -4.42 -10.78 12.25
N GLY A 216 -5.37 -10.16 12.91
CA GLY A 216 -5.03 -9.08 13.80
C GLY A 216 -6.26 -8.40 14.38
N GLY A 217 -5.99 -7.30 15.05
CA GLY A 217 -7.03 -6.49 15.64
C GLY A 217 -6.54 -5.12 16.03
N THR A 218 -7.50 -4.25 16.25
CA THR A 218 -7.27 -2.90 16.79
C THR A 218 -8.13 -2.67 18.00
N GLY A 219 -7.67 -1.85 18.91
CA GLY A 219 -8.41 -1.39 20.05
C GLY A 219 -8.26 0.11 20.26
N SER A 220 -9.27 0.75 20.80
CA SER A 220 -9.22 2.16 21.18
C SER A 220 -9.55 2.34 22.66
N TYR A 221 -8.78 3.17 23.33
CA TYR A 221 -9.03 3.58 24.69
C TYR A 221 -8.78 5.09 24.82
N LYS A 222 -9.83 5.85 25.14
CA LYS A 222 -9.77 7.32 25.10
C LYS A 222 -9.26 7.81 23.73
N ASN A 223 -8.16 8.55 23.71
CA ASN A 223 -7.54 9.10 22.51
C ASN A 223 -6.41 8.22 21.95
N LEU A 224 -6.23 7.00 22.47
CA LEU A 224 -5.20 6.08 22.04
C LEU A 224 -5.81 5.03 21.10
N LEU A 225 -5.14 4.79 19.97
CA LEU A 225 -5.41 3.68 19.07
C LEU A 225 -4.20 2.75 19.10
N PHE A 226 -4.43 1.48 19.31
CA PHE A 226 -3.40 0.44 19.25
C PHE A 226 -3.85 -0.69 18.34
N GLY A 227 -2.93 -1.39 17.75
CA GLY A 227 -3.25 -2.51 16.88
C GLY A 227 -2.07 -3.46 16.71
N MET A 228 -2.41 -4.68 16.34
CA MET A 228 -1.45 -5.73 16.06
C MET A 228 -1.90 -6.49 14.80
N THR A 229 -0.94 -6.81 13.96
CA THR A 229 -1.13 -7.63 12.76
C THR A 229 -0.07 -8.71 12.75
N ALA A 230 -0.49 -9.95 12.64
CA ALA A 230 0.37 -11.08 12.31
C ALA A 230 0.19 -11.44 10.84
N MET A 231 1.28 -11.80 10.18
CA MET A 231 1.32 -12.19 8.78
C MET A 231 2.13 -13.49 8.65
N THR A 232 1.62 -14.43 7.89
CA THR A 232 2.33 -15.65 7.53
C THR A 232 2.18 -15.92 6.03
N SER A 233 3.25 -16.38 5.42
CA SER A 233 3.27 -17.01 4.10
C SER A 233 3.99 -18.34 4.23
N ASN A 234 3.51 -19.36 3.57
CA ASN A 234 4.20 -20.66 3.52
C ASN A 234 5.44 -20.58 2.65
#